data_269e0e0eb77a24dcfa6c87418b0643e3
#
_entry.id   269e0e0eb77a24dcfa6c87418b0643e3
#
_cell.length_a   1.000
_cell.length_b   1.000
_cell.length_c   1.000
_cell.angle_alpha   90.00
_cell.angle_beta   90.00
_cell.angle_gamma   90.00
#
_symmetry.space_group_name_H-M   'P 1'
#
loop_
_entity.id
_entity.type
_entity.pdbx_description
1 polymer ?
#
loop_
_entity_poly.entity_id
_entity_poly.type
_entity_poly.pdbx_seq_one_letter_code
_entity_poly.pdbx_strand_id
1 'polypeptide(L)'
;MTYTVKNQRKHRFPWGILFGLAALIFVLLAVISVNEMRDGNPGFLVNLWQTPERYADDPLLADDPDALPIPNEVKTILLLGSDYRPELGYRTDVMLLVGLNTRTNEVHLISFPRDLWVNIPNLGEQRLNTAFPFGDWQGLSDTFAANFGFRPDHYAMVDFQGFKHLVDVLDGVVVTVGEHMEDECHMNASGWCVVEPGEVPMNSDEALWYVRARLNSSDFDRTRRAQEMIQAMAKKALQPSEILNLDNVIRAIFRTVQTDMKAADFILYALPVKKFMDIKFTTFRLTPDDAVPGATLGGASVLYPNYPAIREKLKQFYWIP
;
A
#
# COMPACT_ATOMS: atom_id res chain seq x y z
N MET A 1 -39.81 -35.57 -33.17
CA MET A 1 -39.35 -34.64 -32.10
C MET A 1 -38.39 -33.67 -32.74
N THR A 2 -38.85 -32.43 -32.95
CA THR A 2 -38.07 -31.39 -33.65
C THR A 2 -37.48 -30.46 -32.57
N TYR A 3 -36.15 -30.45 -32.44
CA TYR A 3 -35.46 -29.57 -31.53
C TYR A 3 -35.27 -28.19 -32.17
N THR A 4 -35.89 -27.18 -31.58
CA THR A 4 -35.71 -25.78 -31.95
C THR A 4 -34.44 -25.21 -31.27
N VAL A 5 -33.43 -24.88 -32.07
CA VAL A 5 -32.22 -24.20 -31.59
C VAL A 5 -32.54 -22.78 -31.24
N LYS A 6 -32.45 -22.44 -29.95
CA LYS A 6 -32.63 -21.08 -29.43
C LYS A 6 -31.40 -20.23 -29.80
N ASN A 7 -31.60 -19.26 -30.65
CA ASN A 7 -30.58 -18.34 -31.12
C ASN A 7 -30.13 -17.43 -29.94
N GLN A 8 -28.92 -17.68 -29.44
CA GLN A 8 -28.31 -16.81 -28.40
C GLN A 8 -27.92 -15.48 -29.05
N ARG A 9 -28.61 -14.42 -28.68
CA ARG A 9 -28.22 -13.04 -29.02
C ARG A 9 -26.87 -12.75 -28.34
N LYS A 10 -25.80 -12.65 -29.15
CA LYS A 10 -24.52 -12.10 -28.72
C LYS A 10 -24.75 -10.66 -28.27
N HIS A 11 -24.68 -10.38 -26.97
CA HIS A 11 -24.60 -9.03 -26.44
C HIS A 11 -23.36 -8.37 -27.05
N ARG A 12 -23.55 -7.50 -28.02
CA ARG A 12 -22.50 -6.61 -28.50
C ARG A 12 -22.28 -5.57 -27.42
N PHE A 13 -21.12 -5.62 -26.78
CA PHE A 13 -20.66 -4.61 -25.82
C PHE A 13 -20.68 -3.23 -26.54
N PRO A 14 -21.33 -2.20 -25.95
CA PRO A 14 -21.52 -0.92 -26.64
C PRO A 14 -20.23 -0.08 -26.58
N TRP A 15 -19.25 -0.44 -27.40
CA TRP A 15 -17.98 0.31 -27.54
C TRP A 15 -18.20 1.80 -27.81
N GLY A 16 -19.32 2.18 -28.46
CA GLY A 16 -19.67 3.57 -28.72
C GLY A 16 -19.92 4.40 -27.45
N ILE A 17 -20.42 3.78 -26.36
CA ILE A 17 -20.64 4.47 -25.09
C ILE A 17 -19.28 4.71 -24.38
N LEU A 18 -18.36 3.76 -24.45
CA LEU A 18 -17.01 3.91 -23.89
C LEU A 18 -16.21 4.99 -24.61
N PHE A 19 -16.28 5.05 -25.95
CA PHE A 19 -15.65 6.13 -26.73
C PHE A 19 -16.31 7.48 -26.46
N GLY A 20 -17.63 7.52 -26.28
CA GLY A 20 -18.35 8.74 -25.92
C GLY A 20 -17.98 9.27 -24.54
N LEU A 21 -17.85 8.37 -23.53
CA LEU A 21 -17.40 8.71 -22.18
C LEU A 21 -15.94 9.18 -22.17
N ALA A 22 -15.04 8.48 -22.86
CA ALA A 22 -13.64 8.89 -22.98
C ALA A 22 -13.48 10.25 -23.66
N ALA A 23 -14.26 10.50 -24.73
CA ALA A 23 -14.29 11.80 -25.40
C ALA A 23 -14.86 12.90 -24.50
N LEU A 24 -15.90 12.62 -23.72
CA LEU A 24 -16.48 13.57 -22.76
C LEU A 24 -15.48 13.91 -21.64
N ILE A 25 -14.78 12.92 -21.09
CA ILE A 25 -13.72 13.12 -20.09
C ILE A 25 -12.59 13.96 -20.69
N PHE A 26 -12.17 13.68 -21.92
CA PHE A 26 -11.14 14.44 -22.61
C PHE A 26 -11.55 15.91 -22.83
N VAL A 27 -12.81 16.15 -23.25
CA VAL A 27 -13.35 17.50 -23.40
C VAL A 27 -13.46 18.23 -22.06
N LEU A 28 -13.88 17.54 -20.99
CA LEU A 28 -13.95 18.12 -19.64
C LEU A 28 -12.56 18.50 -19.13
N LEU A 29 -11.55 17.64 -19.31
CA LEU A 29 -10.17 17.93 -18.97
C LEU A 29 -9.59 19.08 -19.78
N ALA A 30 -9.92 19.17 -21.08
CA ALA A 30 -9.51 20.27 -21.93
C ALA A 30 -10.16 21.61 -21.52
N VAL A 31 -11.44 21.60 -21.14
CA VAL A 31 -12.16 22.80 -20.65
C VAL A 31 -11.61 23.27 -19.31
N ILE A 32 -11.30 22.35 -18.40
CA ILE A 32 -10.66 22.67 -17.10
C ILE A 32 -9.29 23.32 -17.35
N SER A 33 -8.45 22.72 -18.22
CA SER A 33 -7.12 23.25 -18.55
C SER A 33 -7.17 24.64 -19.22
N VAL A 34 -8.15 24.90 -20.09
CA VAL A 34 -8.32 26.20 -20.70
C VAL A 34 -8.77 27.28 -19.69
N ASN A 35 -9.64 26.92 -18.74
CA ASN A 35 -10.04 27.82 -17.66
C ASN A 35 -8.87 28.14 -16.71
N GLU A 36 -8.07 27.14 -16.34
CA GLU A 36 -6.91 27.35 -15.47
C GLU A 36 -5.82 28.21 -16.13
N MET A 37 -5.58 28.04 -17.45
CA MET A 37 -4.65 28.91 -18.20
C MET A 37 -5.17 30.36 -18.28
N ARG A 38 -6.48 30.57 -18.29
CA ARG A 38 -7.08 31.88 -18.32
C ARG A 38 -6.95 32.62 -16.98
N ASP A 39 -6.92 31.90 -15.88
CA ASP A 39 -6.79 32.43 -14.52
C ASP A 39 -5.32 32.57 -14.05
N GLY A 40 -4.34 32.38 -14.97
CA GLY A 40 -2.91 32.55 -14.70
C GLY A 40 -2.29 31.44 -13.84
N ASN A 41 -3.02 30.37 -13.57
CA ASN A 41 -2.51 29.17 -12.92
C ASN A 41 -1.92 28.21 -13.97
N PRO A 42 -0.70 27.64 -13.78
CA PRO A 42 -0.22 26.59 -14.67
C PRO A 42 -1.19 25.42 -14.57
N GLY A 43 -1.89 25.14 -15.66
CA GLY A 43 -3.01 24.21 -15.69
C GLY A 43 -2.63 22.82 -15.20
N PHE A 44 -3.61 22.08 -14.68
CA PHE A 44 -3.51 20.69 -14.23
C PHE A 44 -2.68 19.79 -15.19
N LEU A 45 -2.83 19.97 -16.52
CA LEU A 45 -2.05 19.21 -17.50
C LEU A 45 -0.58 19.67 -17.59
N VAL A 46 -0.27 20.94 -17.32
CA VAL A 46 1.12 21.45 -17.30
C VAL A 46 1.83 20.93 -16.04
N ASN A 47 1.15 20.91 -14.91
CA ASN A 47 1.69 20.32 -13.66
C ASN A 47 1.87 18.80 -13.74
N LEU A 48 1.17 18.10 -14.63
CA LEU A 48 1.43 16.68 -14.93
C LEU A 48 2.78 16.45 -15.64
N TRP A 49 3.33 17.47 -16.31
CA TRP A 49 4.58 17.38 -17.09
C TRP A 49 5.76 18.13 -16.45
N GLN A 50 5.48 19.13 -15.60
CA GLN A 50 6.48 19.81 -14.77
C GLN A 50 6.53 19.09 -13.41
N THR A 51 7.41 18.12 -13.30
CA THR A 51 7.74 17.55 -11.98
C THR A 51 8.73 18.51 -11.32
N PRO A 52 8.32 19.27 -10.28
CA PRO A 52 9.30 19.94 -9.42
C PRO A 52 10.29 18.91 -8.89
N GLU A 53 11.51 19.31 -8.61
CA GLU A 53 12.41 18.48 -7.80
C GLU A 53 11.64 18.08 -6.55
N ARG A 54 11.50 16.76 -6.33
CA ARG A 54 10.55 16.17 -5.36
C ARG A 54 10.65 16.76 -3.96
N TYR A 55 11.83 17.28 -3.60
CA TYR A 55 12.15 17.77 -2.26
C TYR A 55 12.76 19.18 -2.26
N ALA A 56 12.65 19.96 -3.34
CA ALA A 56 13.29 21.26 -3.45
C ALA A 56 12.92 22.25 -2.33
N ASP A 57 11.67 22.16 -1.87
CA ASP A 57 11.13 23.03 -0.79
C ASP A 57 10.93 22.26 0.53
N ASP A 58 11.45 21.04 0.66
CA ASP A 58 11.27 20.23 1.88
C ASP A 58 12.29 20.62 2.94
N PRO A 59 11.88 21.11 4.12
CA PRO A 59 12.79 21.60 5.16
C PRO A 59 13.69 20.51 5.77
N LEU A 60 13.38 19.22 5.57
CA LEU A 60 14.17 18.09 6.08
C LEU A 60 15.02 17.42 5.01
N LEU A 61 14.74 17.63 3.73
CA LEU A 61 15.35 16.89 2.63
C LEU A 61 16.07 17.77 1.61
N ALA A 62 15.71 19.06 1.48
CA ALA A 62 16.28 19.91 0.44
C ALA A 62 17.81 20.02 0.51
N ASP A 63 18.37 20.11 1.72
CA ASP A 63 19.79 20.22 1.99
C ASP A 63 20.40 18.93 2.60
N ASP A 64 19.64 17.83 2.66
CA ASP A 64 20.11 16.57 3.22
C ASP A 64 20.96 15.80 2.17
N PRO A 65 22.30 15.64 2.41
CA PRO A 65 23.16 14.88 1.49
C PRO A 65 22.77 13.41 1.38
N ASP A 66 21.98 12.93 2.32
CA ASP A 66 21.49 11.55 2.39
C ASP A 66 20.07 11.39 1.80
N ALA A 67 19.46 12.47 1.31
CA ALA A 67 18.16 12.41 0.64
C ALA A 67 18.24 11.51 -0.61
N LEU A 68 17.22 10.63 -0.75
CA LEU A 68 17.18 9.70 -1.88
C LEU A 68 16.67 10.42 -3.14
N PRO A 69 17.40 10.36 -4.27
CA PRO A 69 16.99 10.96 -5.54
C PRO A 69 15.92 10.08 -6.21
N ILE A 70 14.71 10.06 -5.66
CA ILE A 70 13.61 9.19 -6.11
C ILE A 70 13.14 9.63 -7.50
N PRO A 71 13.08 8.71 -8.49
CA PRO A 71 12.57 9.01 -9.83
C PRO A 71 11.12 9.48 -9.79
N ASN A 72 10.78 10.47 -10.62
CA ASN A 72 9.45 11.07 -10.65
C ASN A 72 8.34 10.11 -11.08
N GLU A 73 8.69 9.10 -11.89
CA GLU A 73 7.78 8.02 -12.29
C GLU A 73 7.44 7.03 -11.18
N VAL A 74 8.16 7.06 -10.06
CA VAL A 74 7.87 6.22 -8.89
C VAL A 74 6.92 6.94 -7.97
N LYS A 75 5.77 6.32 -7.69
CA LYS A 75 4.79 6.78 -6.70
C LYS A 75 4.73 5.82 -5.53
N THR A 76 4.58 6.35 -4.34
CA THR A 76 4.63 5.56 -3.11
C THR A 76 3.42 5.77 -2.24
N ILE A 77 2.92 4.67 -1.67
CA ILE A 77 1.83 4.68 -0.70
C ILE A 77 2.30 3.89 0.52
N LEU A 78 2.28 4.50 1.68
CA LEU A 78 2.54 3.81 2.94
C LEU A 78 1.24 3.20 3.47
N LEU A 79 1.13 1.87 3.38
CA LEU A 79 0.00 1.12 3.93
C LEU A 79 0.22 0.91 5.43
N LEU A 80 -0.78 1.28 6.21
CA LEU A 80 -0.77 1.20 7.67
C LEU A 80 -1.88 0.25 8.13
N GLY A 81 -1.51 -0.82 8.83
CA GLY A 81 -2.47 -1.64 9.57
C GLY A 81 -2.56 -1.15 11.00
N SER A 82 -3.74 -0.77 11.45
CA SER A 82 -3.95 -0.19 12.77
C SER A 82 -4.81 -1.06 13.66
N ASP A 83 -4.40 -1.17 14.94
CA ASP A 83 -5.26 -1.63 16.05
C ASP A 83 -5.80 -0.38 16.76
N TYR A 84 -6.98 0.10 16.33
CA TYR A 84 -7.62 1.22 16.99
C TYR A 84 -8.17 0.81 18.35
N ARG A 85 -7.74 1.49 19.40
CA ARG A 85 -8.26 1.33 20.75
C ARG A 85 -8.79 2.68 21.25
N PRO A 86 -10.07 2.76 21.68
CA PRO A 86 -10.67 4.04 22.11
C PRO A 86 -9.84 4.80 23.16
N GLU A 87 -9.11 4.08 24.02
CA GLU A 87 -8.34 4.66 25.13
C GLU A 87 -6.90 5.01 24.77
N LEU A 88 -6.34 4.39 23.71
CA LEU A 88 -4.92 4.48 23.33
C LEU A 88 -4.70 5.06 21.94
N GLY A 89 -5.78 5.32 21.19
CA GLY A 89 -5.72 5.78 19.81
C GLY A 89 -5.26 4.69 18.83
N TYR A 90 -4.75 5.14 17.70
CA TYR A 90 -4.23 4.26 16.65
C TYR A 90 -2.85 3.74 17.01
N ARG A 91 -2.65 2.42 16.89
CA ARG A 91 -1.32 1.81 16.89
C ARG A 91 -1.06 1.23 15.50
N THR A 92 -0.07 1.77 14.81
CA THR A 92 0.34 1.25 13.51
C THR A 92 1.24 0.03 13.67
N ASP A 93 0.64 -1.15 13.67
CA ASP A 93 1.36 -2.42 13.87
C ASP A 93 1.93 -3.01 12.56
N VAL A 94 1.43 -2.56 11.41
CA VAL A 94 1.94 -2.89 10.08
C VAL A 94 2.27 -1.59 9.35
N MET A 95 3.47 -1.50 8.80
CA MET A 95 3.92 -0.41 7.95
C MET A 95 4.57 -1.00 6.71
N LEU A 96 3.87 -0.92 5.59
CA LEU A 96 4.28 -1.48 4.31
C LEU A 96 4.29 -0.37 3.25
N LEU A 97 5.46 -0.02 2.74
CA LEU A 97 5.60 0.92 1.64
C LEU A 97 5.41 0.19 0.31
N VAL A 98 4.49 0.68 -0.49
CA VAL A 98 4.23 0.24 -1.86
C VAL A 98 4.82 1.27 -2.79
N GLY A 99 5.76 0.87 -3.64
CA GLY A 99 6.30 1.67 -4.73
C GLY A 99 5.74 1.20 -6.06
N LEU A 100 5.14 2.10 -6.81
CA LEU A 100 4.63 1.85 -8.15
C LEU A 100 5.47 2.61 -9.16
N ASN A 101 6.16 1.89 -10.04
CA ASN A 101 6.79 2.49 -11.19
C ASN A 101 5.76 2.59 -12.32
N THR A 102 5.28 3.81 -12.57
CA THR A 102 4.21 4.06 -13.57
C THR A 102 4.66 3.84 -15.01
N ARG A 103 5.98 3.73 -15.26
CA ARG A 103 6.54 3.48 -16.59
C ARG A 103 6.69 1.99 -16.91
N THR A 104 7.14 1.19 -15.92
CA THR A 104 7.42 -0.24 -16.12
C THR A 104 6.30 -1.17 -15.64
N ASN A 105 5.34 -0.69 -14.86
CA ASN A 105 4.29 -1.44 -14.14
C ASN A 105 4.85 -2.46 -13.15
N GLU A 106 6.00 -2.18 -12.59
CA GLU A 106 6.57 -2.95 -11.51
C GLU A 106 6.10 -2.36 -10.19
N VAL A 107 5.77 -3.24 -9.26
CA VAL A 107 5.38 -2.89 -7.90
C VAL A 107 6.40 -3.45 -6.94
N HIS A 108 7.05 -2.57 -6.20
CA HIS A 108 7.94 -2.94 -5.13
C HIS A 108 7.25 -2.79 -3.78
N LEU A 109 7.50 -3.73 -2.88
CA LEU A 109 6.97 -3.74 -1.53
C LEU A 109 8.14 -3.79 -0.55
N ILE A 110 8.18 -2.87 0.42
CA ILE A 110 9.14 -2.91 1.53
C ILE A 110 8.43 -2.69 2.86
N SER A 111 8.65 -3.58 3.82
CA SER A 111 8.06 -3.48 5.15
C SER A 111 9.04 -2.89 6.15
N PHE A 112 8.53 -1.97 6.98
CA PHE A 112 9.26 -1.39 8.10
C PHE A 112 8.75 -2.00 9.41
N PRO A 113 9.61 -2.68 10.20
CA PRO A 113 9.22 -3.18 11.51
C PRO A 113 8.75 -2.04 12.42
N ARG A 114 7.64 -2.24 13.12
CA ARG A 114 7.05 -1.24 14.03
C ARG A 114 7.96 -0.85 15.19
N ASP A 115 8.82 -1.78 15.62
CA ASP A 115 9.72 -1.63 16.76
C ASP A 115 11.10 -1.03 16.39
N LEU A 116 11.27 -0.54 15.12
CA LEU A 116 12.45 0.24 14.73
C LEU A 116 12.60 1.46 15.65
N TRP A 117 13.80 1.60 16.22
CA TRP A 117 14.15 2.70 17.12
C TRP A 117 14.70 3.86 16.31
N VAL A 118 13.89 4.89 16.14
CA VAL A 118 14.13 6.01 15.22
C VAL A 118 13.96 7.35 15.93
N ASN A 119 14.56 8.39 15.37
CA ASN A 119 14.31 9.74 15.82
C ASN A 119 13.01 10.28 15.23
N ILE A 120 12.01 10.54 16.09
CA ILE A 120 10.77 11.19 15.69
C ILE A 120 10.93 12.71 15.91
N PRO A 121 10.82 13.55 14.86
CA PRO A 121 10.94 15.00 15.01
C PRO A 121 10.02 15.54 16.11
N ASN A 122 10.55 16.41 16.97
CA ASN A 122 9.88 17.00 18.13
C ASN A 122 9.52 16.01 19.28
N LEU A 123 9.83 14.72 19.18
CA LEU A 123 9.60 13.74 20.25
C LEU A 123 10.89 13.04 20.69
N GLY A 124 11.89 12.95 19.81
CA GLY A 124 13.15 12.23 20.04
C GLY A 124 13.08 10.75 19.70
N GLU A 125 14.00 9.97 20.25
CA GLU A 125 14.12 8.53 19.93
C GLU A 125 12.97 7.71 20.52
N GLN A 126 12.22 7.05 19.64
CA GLN A 126 11.07 6.19 19.96
C GLN A 126 10.96 5.04 18.97
N ARG A 127 10.04 4.10 19.23
CA ARG A 127 9.64 3.12 18.23
C ARG A 127 8.90 3.79 17.08
N LEU A 128 9.14 3.35 15.86
CA LEU A 128 8.54 3.92 14.65
C LEU A 128 7.00 3.98 14.71
N ASN A 129 6.34 2.98 15.33
CA ASN A 129 4.89 2.95 15.48
C ASN A 129 4.31 4.04 16.41
N THR A 130 5.17 4.81 17.09
CA THR A 130 4.78 5.96 17.91
C THR A 130 4.58 7.22 17.04
N ALA A 131 5.17 7.26 15.84
CA ALA A 131 5.19 8.48 15.01
C ALA A 131 3.78 8.92 14.56
N PHE A 132 2.94 7.98 14.10
CA PHE A 132 1.57 8.30 13.67
C PHE A 132 0.67 8.75 14.84
N PRO A 133 0.59 8.04 15.99
CA PRO A 133 -0.17 8.51 17.15
C PRO A 133 0.25 9.88 17.69
N PHE A 134 1.55 10.22 17.56
CA PHE A 134 2.08 11.48 18.05
C PHE A 134 1.81 12.67 17.12
N GLY A 135 1.96 12.51 15.82
CA GLY A 135 1.95 13.60 14.85
C GLY A 135 1.15 13.33 13.58
N ASP A 136 0.21 12.38 13.63
CA ASP A 136 -0.60 11.96 12.48
C ASP A 136 0.24 11.61 11.25
N TRP A 137 -0.32 11.74 10.05
CA TRP A 137 0.40 11.49 8.82
C TRP A 137 1.65 12.35 8.66
N GLN A 138 1.56 13.64 9.01
CA GLN A 138 2.69 14.56 8.89
C GLN A 138 3.86 14.12 9.77
N GLY A 139 3.61 13.78 11.04
CA GLY A 139 4.65 13.31 11.97
C GLY A 139 5.30 12.01 11.51
N LEU A 140 4.53 11.08 10.95
CA LEU A 140 5.09 9.85 10.39
C LEU A 140 5.91 10.14 9.12
N SER A 141 5.42 10.97 8.21
CA SER A 141 6.14 11.38 7.01
C SER A 141 7.44 12.11 7.33
N ASP A 142 7.43 13.03 8.33
CA ASP A 142 8.63 13.70 8.83
C ASP A 142 9.63 12.71 9.44
N THR A 143 9.13 11.67 10.11
CA THR A 143 9.97 10.60 10.66
C THR A 143 10.67 9.82 9.54
N PHE A 144 9.97 9.52 8.44
CA PHE A 144 10.60 8.88 7.27
C PHE A 144 11.65 9.78 6.62
N ALA A 145 11.37 11.06 6.49
CA ALA A 145 12.34 12.04 5.97
C ALA A 145 13.60 12.08 6.84
N ALA A 146 13.46 12.30 8.14
CA ALA A 146 14.58 12.47 9.05
C ALA A 146 15.46 11.24 9.23
N ASN A 147 14.93 10.02 9.04
CA ASN A 147 15.69 8.79 9.28
C ASN A 147 16.11 8.06 8.01
N PHE A 148 15.31 8.13 6.95
CA PHE A 148 15.51 7.33 5.74
C PHE A 148 15.77 8.16 4.49
N GLY A 149 15.72 9.48 4.56
CA GLY A 149 16.04 10.38 3.45
C GLY A 149 14.93 10.45 2.38
N PHE A 150 13.67 10.14 2.71
CA PHE A 150 12.55 10.27 1.79
C PHE A 150 11.23 10.47 2.52
N ARG A 151 10.23 10.99 1.78
CA ARG A 151 8.82 11.01 2.20
C ARG A 151 8.01 10.06 1.33
N PRO A 152 7.15 9.22 1.91
CA PRO A 152 6.10 8.56 1.14
C PRO A 152 5.15 9.62 0.53
N ASP A 153 4.67 9.40 -0.71
CA ASP A 153 3.77 10.37 -1.35
C ASP A 153 2.39 10.40 -0.67
N HIS A 154 1.89 9.23 -0.30
CA HIS A 154 0.57 9.07 0.32
C HIS A 154 0.59 8.01 1.41
N TYR A 155 -0.48 7.98 2.21
CA TYR A 155 -0.75 6.87 3.10
C TYR A 155 -2.15 6.29 2.89
N ALA A 156 -2.32 5.05 3.34
CA ALA A 156 -3.62 4.40 3.45
C ALA A 156 -3.64 3.55 4.72
N MET A 157 -4.49 3.91 5.67
CA MET A 157 -4.60 3.22 6.95
C MET A 157 -5.93 2.48 7.04
N VAL A 158 -5.86 1.23 7.49
CA VAL A 158 -7.02 0.36 7.68
C VAL A 158 -6.96 -0.29 9.06
N ASP A 159 -8.11 -0.35 9.74
CA ASP A 159 -8.28 -1.14 10.94
C ASP A 159 -8.71 -2.59 10.61
N PHE A 160 -8.86 -3.43 11.63
CA PHE A 160 -9.22 -4.84 11.45
C PHE A 160 -10.60 -5.04 10.81
N GLN A 161 -11.58 -4.19 11.11
CA GLN A 161 -12.91 -4.31 10.53
C GLN A 161 -12.91 -3.87 9.06
N GLY A 162 -12.23 -2.77 8.77
CA GLY A 162 -12.02 -2.30 7.40
C GLY A 162 -11.27 -3.31 6.55
N PHE A 163 -10.21 -3.93 7.10
CA PHE A 163 -9.48 -4.99 6.42
C PHE A 163 -10.38 -6.18 6.08
N LYS A 164 -11.16 -6.69 7.05
CA LYS A 164 -12.13 -7.77 6.81
C LYS A 164 -13.15 -7.38 5.73
N HIS A 165 -13.70 -6.17 5.81
CA HIS A 165 -14.64 -5.68 4.81
C HIS A 165 -14.04 -5.63 3.41
N LEU A 166 -12.77 -5.22 3.25
CA LEU A 166 -12.09 -5.23 1.96
C LEU A 166 -11.92 -6.65 1.41
N VAL A 167 -11.58 -7.62 2.24
CA VAL A 167 -11.49 -9.03 1.84
C VAL A 167 -12.85 -9.58 1.46
N ASP A 168 -13.92 -9.23 2.20
CA ASP A 168 -15.31 -9.64 1.89
C ASP A 168 -15.79 -9.07 0.54
N VAL A 169 -15.48 -7.81 0.25
CA VAL A 169 -15.82 -7.17 -1.04
C VAL A 169 -15.13 -7.85 -2.22
N LEU A 170 -13.94 -8.42 -1.99
CA LEU A 170 -13.20 -9.22 -2.97
C LEU A 170 -13.68 -10.68 -3.04
N ASP A 171 -14.70 -11.08 -2.27
CA ASP A 171 -15.16 -12.48 -2.17
C ASP A 171 -14.01 -13.43 -1.78
N GLY A 172 -13.21 -13.03 -0.79
CA GLY A 172 -12.03 -13.74 -0.34
C GLY A 172 -10.80 -13.53 -1.21
N VAL A 173 -9.67 -14.09 -0.78
CA VAL A 173 -8.37 -13.98 -1.44
C VAL A 173 -7.67 -15.33 -1.49
N VAL A 174 -6.80 -15.55 -2.47
CA VAL A 174 -5.90 -16.71 -2.50
C VAL A 174 -4.49 -16.24 -2.17
N VAL A 175 -3.99 -16.63 -1.01
CA VAL A 175 -2.66 -16.24 -0.51
C VAL A 175 -1.64 -17.30 -0.89
N THR A 176 -0.53 -16.88 -1.48
CA THR A 176 0.63 -17.76 -1.67
C THR A 176 1.42 -17.79 -0.36
N VAL A 177 1.14 -18.78 0.48
CA VAL A 177 1.78 -18.96 1.79
C VAL A 177 3.19 -19.51 1.61
N GLY A 178 4.18 -18.81 2.16
CA GLY A 178 5.59 -19.19 2.01
C GLY A 178 6.07 -20.26 2.97
N GLU A 179 5.47 -20.33 4.17
CA GLU A 179 5.94 -21.20 5.26
C GLU A 179 4.78 -21.72 6.08
N HIS A 180 4.95 -22.91 6.66
CA HIS A 180 4.02 -23.47 7.64
C HIS A 180 3.79 -22.50 8.81
N MET A 181 2.54 -22.36 9.22
CA MET A 181 2.14 -21.53 10.34
C MET A 181 0.98 -22.15 11.11
N GLU A 182 1.06 -22.06 12.42
CA GLU A 182 -0.02 -22.43 13.33
C GLU A 182 -0.14 -21.41 14.46
N ASP A 183 -1.34 -21.17 14.95
CA ASP A 183 -1.60 -20.29 16.10
C ASP A 183 -3.00 -20.54 16.67
N GLU A 184 -3.25 -20.00 17.85
CA GLU A 184 -4.59 -19.96 18.43
C GLU A 184 -5.56 -19.21 17.51
N CYS A 185 -6.78 -19.73 17.39
CA CYS A 185 -7.83 -19.09 16.64
C CYS A 185 -9.21 -19.36 17.24
N HIS A 186 -10.21 -18.55 16.84
CA HIS A 186 -11.61 -18.72 17.26
C HIS A 186 -12.51 -19.23 16.15
N MET A 187 -11.94 -19.72 15.06
CA MET A 187 -12.68 -20.09 13.83
C MET A 187 -13.13 -21.55 13.84
N ASN A 188 -12.61 -22.36 14.74
CA ASN A 188 -12.97 -23.78 14.88
C ASN A 188 -13.07 -24.22 16.35
N ALA A 189 -13.63 -25.39 16.57
CA ALA A 189 -13.87 -25.94 17.92
C ALA A 189 -12.58 -26.36 18.64
N SER A 190 -11.47 -26.60 17.92
CA SER A 190 -10.18 -26.93 18.55
C SER A 190 -9.50 -25.71 19.16
N GLY A 191 -9.90 -24.51 18.77
CA GLY A 191 -9.21 -23.28 19.16
C GLY A 191 -7.85 -23.10 18.50
N TRP A 192 -7.51 -23.91 17.50
CA TRP A 192 -6.21 -23.97 16.86
C TRP A 192 -6.32 -24.02 15.34
N CYS A 193 -5.62 -23.14 14.64
CA CYS A 193 -5.60 -23.08 13.19
C CYS A 193 -4.20 -23.33 12.65
N VAL A 194 -4.14 -24.00 11.51
CA VAL A 194 -2.91 -24.38 10.81
C VAL A 194 -3.04 -23.99 9.36
N VAL A 195 -1.99 -23.47 8.77
CA VAL A 195 -1.89 -23.23 7.33
C VAL A 195 -0.55 -23.74 6.80
N GLU A 196 -0.61 -24.47 5.69
CA GLU A 196 0.56 -25.04 5.03
C GLU A 196 1.04 -24.18 3.86
N PRO A 197 2.32 -24.29 3.46
CA PRO A 197 2.86 -23.60 2.28
C PRO A 197 2.08 -23.96 1.01
N GLY A 198 1.83 -22.95 0.16
CA GLY A 198 1.11 -23.11 -1.11
C GLY A 198 0.07 -22.04 -1.33
N GLU A 199 -0.80 -22.26 -2.30
CA GLU A 199 -1.94 -21.35 -2.57
C GLU A 199 -3.12 -21.73 -1.66
N VAL A 200 -3.45 -20.84 -0.73
CA VAL A 200 -4.48 -21.06 0.29
C VAL A 200 -5.60 -20.04 0.12
N PRO A 201 -6.83 -20.46 -0.20
CA PRO A 201 -7.98 -19.58 -0.19
C PRO A 201 -8.30 -19.19 1.26
N MET A 202 -8.55 -17.89 1.48
CA MET A 202 -8.86 -17.34 2.79
C MET A 202 -10.07 -16.40 2.70
N ASN A 203 -11.03 -16.59 3.60
CA ASN A 203 -12.06 -15.62 3.87
C ASN A 203 -11.52 -14.48 4.76
N SER A 204 -12.35 -13.50 5.11
CA SER A 204 -11.92 -12.33 5.88
C SER A 204 -11.42 -12.65 7.29
N ASP A 205 -11.98 -13.65 7.98
CA ASP A 205 -11.54 -14.08 9.31
C ASP A 205 -10.19 -14.81 9.25
N GLU A 206 -10.03 -15.71 8.30
CA GLU A 206 -8.79 -16.45 8.06
C GLU A 206 -7.66 -15.51 7.62
N ALA A 207 -7.96 -14.57 6.71
CA ALA A 207 -7.01 -13.55 6.27
C ALA A 207 -6.52 -12.66 7.43
N LEU A 208 -7.45 -12.21 8.29
CA LEU A 208 -7.09 -11.41 9.47
C LEU A 208 -6.27 -12.22 10.47
N TRP A 209 -6.66 -13.47 10.74
CA TRP A 209 -5.88 -14.36 11.59
C TRP A 209 -4.46 -14.56 11.03
N TYR A 210 -4.32 -14.85 9.73
CA TYR A 210 -3.03 -15.07 9.07
C TYR A 210 -2.04 -13.92 9.27
N VAL A 211 -2.48 -12.69 9.09
CA VAL A 211 -1.60 -11.51 9.24
C VAL A 211 -1.32 -11.14 10.70
N ARG A 212 -2.11 -11.65 11.67
CA ARG A 212 -1.99 -11.34 13.10
C ARG A 212 -1.30 -12.39 13.92
N ALA A 213 -1.25 -13.63 13.46
CA ALA A 213 -0.68 -14.77 14.20
C ALA A 213 0.74 -14.47 14.70
N ARG A 214 1.05 -14.96 15.92
CA ARG A 214 2.28 -14.60 16.63
C ARG A 214 3.07 -15.81 17.13
N LEU A 215 2.45 -16.97 17.20
CA LEU A 215 3.11 -18.16 17.74
C LEU A 215 4.34 -18.49 16.89
N ASN A 216 5.48 -18.68 17.55
CA ASN A 216 6.77 -19.00 16.94
C ASN A 216 7.18 -18.05 15.78
N SER A 217 6.65 -16.80 15.76
CA SER A 217 6.92 -15.86 14.69
C SER A 217 7.59 -14.57 15.18
N SER A 218 8.56 -14.10 14.41
CA SER A 218 9.22 -12.82 14.59
C SER A 218 8.40 -11.66 13.99
N ASP A 219 8.77 -10.43 14.27
CA ASP A 219 8.23 -9.26 13.54
C ASP A 219 8.52 -9.32 12.04
N PHE A 220 9.64 -9.96 11.66
CA PHE A 220 9.99 -10.16 10.25
C PHE A 220 9.02 -11.13 9.55
N ASP A 221 8.52 -12.17 10.23
CA ASP A 221 7.51 -13.10 9.70
C ASP A 221 6.17 -12.40 9.51
N ARG A 222 5.79 -11.52 10.43
CA ARG A 222 4.56 -10.72 10.28
C ARG A 222 4.64 -9.78 9.09
N THR A 223 5.80 -9.14 8.87
CA THR A 223 5.99 -8.27 7.69
C THR A 223 5.92 -9.07 6.39
N ARG A 224 6.43 -10.31 6.36
CA ARG A 224 6.30 -11.21 5.21
C ARG A 224 4.83 -11.52 4.91
N ARG A 225 4.06 -11.96 5.91
CA ARG A 225 2.64 -12.29 5.74
C ARG A 225 1.80 -11.10 5.30
N ALA A 226 2.11 -9.90 5.79
CA ALA A 226 1.46 -8.67 5.30
C ALA A 226 1.74 -8.43 3.81
N GLN A 227 2.97 -8.66 3.34
CA GLN A 227 3.31 -8.55 1.91
C GLN A 227 2.60 -9.61 1.06
N GLU A 228 2.56 -10.87 1.52
CA GLU A 228 1.83 -11.96 0.85
C GLU A 228 0.34 -11.63 0.72
N MET A 229 -0.27 -11.11 1.78
CA MET A 229 -1.67 -10.70 1.80
C MET A 229 -1.96 -9.55 0.84
N ILE A 230 -1.15 -8.49 0.84
CA ILE A 230 -1.32 -7.36 -0.08
C ILE A 230 -1.18 -7.79 -1.55
N GLN A 231 -0.24 -8.69 -1.84
CA GLN A 231 -0.12 -9.26 -3.19
C GLN A 231 -1.36 -10.08 -3.58
N ALA A 232 -1.89 -10.89 -2.65
CA ALA A 232 -3.10 -11.67 -2.88
C ALA A 232 -4.32 -10.78 -3.15
N MET A 233 -4.52 -9.73 -2.33
CA MET A 233 -5.59 -8.75 -2.53
C MET A 233 -5.45 -8.00 -3.86
N ALA A 234 -4.24 -7.54 -4.20
CA ALA A 234 -3.99 -6.88 -5.48
C ALA A 234 -4.25 -7.79 -6.67
N LYS A 235 -3.75 -9.03 -6.65
CA LYS A 235 -4.01 -10.03 -7.70
C LYS A 235 -5.50 -10.30 -7.85
N LYS A 236 -6.25 -10.43 -6.76
CA LYS A 236 -7.69 -10.65 -6.78
C LYS A 236 -8.43 -9.44 -7.37
N ALA A 237 -8.15 -8.23 -6.90
CA ALA A 237 -8.78 -6.99 -7.38
C ALA A 237 -8.54 -6.73 -8.87
N LEU A 238 -7.44 -7.24 -9.43
CA LEU A 238 -7.07 -7.09 -10.84
C LEU A 238 -7.60 -8.21 -11.75
N GLN A 239 -8.34 -9.20 -11.21
CA GLN A 239 -8.99 -10.21 -12.02
C GLN A 239 -10.05 -9.59 -12.93
N PRO A 240 -10.25 -10.07 -14.16
CA PRO A 240 -11.25 -9.52 -15.09
C PRO A 240 -12.68 -9.49 -14.53
N SER A 241 -13.03 -10.45 -13.66
CA SER A 241 -14.31 -10.49 -12.95
C SER A 241 -14.49 -9.31 -11.98
N GLU A 242 -13.42 -8.93 -11.28
CA GLU A 242 -13.43 -7.85 -10.28
C GLU A 242 -13.31 -6.47 -10.92
N ILE A 243 -12.65 -6.36 -12.08
CA ILE A 243 -12.60 -5.09 -12.83
C ILE A 243 -14.00 -4.61 -13.22
N LEU A 244 -14.97 -5.52 -13.41
CA LEU A 244 -16.36 -5.15 -13.64
C LEU A 244 -17.06 -4.59 -12.39
N ASN A 245 -16.54 -4.87 -11.21
CA ASN A 245 -17.01 -4.42 -9.90
C ASN A 245 -16.09 -3.36 -9.26
N LEU A 246 -15.18 -2.79 -10.04
CA LEU A 246 -14.14 -1.86 -9.53
C LEU A 246 -14.74 -0.67 -8.77
N ASP A 247 -15.92 -0.21 -9.14
CA ASP A 247 -16.64 0.86 -8.44
C ASP A 247 -17.02 0.46 -7.00
N ASN A 248 -17.38 -0.81 -6.75
CA ASN A 248 -17.65 -1.32 -5.41
C ASN A 248 -16.37 -1.42 -4.57
N VAL A 249 -15.28 -1.89 -5.17
CA VAL A 249 -13.97 -1.97 -4.51
C VAL A 249 -13.48 -0.56 -4.15
N ILE A 250 -13.55 0.40 -5.07
CA ILE A 250 -13.18 1.79 -4.81
C ILE A 250 -14.04 2.40 -3.70
N ARG A 251 -15.37 2.21 -3.75
CA ARG A 251 -16.27 2.68 -2.68
C ARG A 251 -15.97 2.04 -1.33
N ALA A 252 -15.63 0.75 -1.29
CA ALA A 252 -15.25 0.08 -0.06
C ALA A 252 -13.95 0.68 0.51
N ILE A 253 -12.94 0.92 -0.33
CA ILE A 253 -11.70 1.59 0.08
C ILE A 253 -12.01 2.94 0.71
N PHE A 254 -12.75 3.83 0.02
CA PHE A 254 -13.06 5.18 0.56
C PHE A 254 -13.94 5.19 1.81
N ARG A 255 -14.66 4.09 2.11
CA ARG A 255 -15.47 3.97 3.32
C ARG A 255 -14.71 3.43 4.52
N THR A 256 -13.66 2.66 4.29
CA THR A 256 -12.97 1.88 5.33
C THR A 256 -11.51 2.26 5.52
N VAL A 257 -10.92 2.94 4.54
CA VAL A 257 -9.51 3.32 4.57
C VAL A 257 -9.40 4.82 4.85
N GLN A 258 -8.66 5.17 5.89
CA GLN A 258 -8.24 6.57 6.11
C GLN A 258 -7.05 6.87 5.21
N THR A 259 -7.14 7.92 4.39
CA THR A 259 -6.09 8.27 3.42
C THR A 259 -6.11 9.76 3.10
N ASP A 260 -4.98 10.31 2.69
CA ASP A 260 -4.85 11.65 2.10
C ASP A 260 -5.12 11.65 0.59
N MET A 261 -5.20 10.47 -0.04
CA MET A 261 -5.44 10.32 -1.48
C MET A 261 -6.84 10.79 -1.87
N LYS A 262 -6.92 11.50 -2.99
CA LYS A 262 -8.18 11.86 -3.64
C LYS A 262 -8.58 10.81 -4.68
N ALA A 263 -9.85 10.79 -5.07
CA ALA A 263 -10.33 9.89 -6.12
C ALA A 263 -9.54 10.04 -7.44
N ALA A 264 -9.05 11.25 -7.75
CA ALA A 264 -8.22 11.51 -8.91
C ALA A 264 -6.88 10.78 -8.85
N ASP A 265 -6.26 10.68 -7.67
CA ASP A 265 -4.98 9.99 -7.48
C ASP A 265 -5.13 8.49 -7.73
N PHE A 266 -6.22 7.89 -7.24
CA PHE A 266 -6.55 6.49 -7.54
C PHE A 266 -6.75 6.25 -9.03
N ILE A 267 -7.45 7.15 -9.74
CA ILE A 267 -7.64 7.06 -11.18
C ILE A 267 -6.30 7.19 -11.91
N LEU A 268 -5.46 8.14 -11.51
CA LEU A 268 -4.15 8.38 -12.12
C LEU A 268 -3.22 7.17 -11.96
N TYR A 269 -3.23 6.53 -10.79
CA TYR A 269 -2.43 5.34 -10.51
C TYR A 269 -3.04 4.08 -11.14
N ALA A 270 -4.36 4.07 -11.39
CA ALA A 270 -5.08 2.97 -12.03
C ALA A 270 -5.18 3.09 -13.57
N LEU A 271 -4.92 4.27 -14.17
CA LEU A 271 -5.06 4.51 -15.62
C LEU A 271 -4.15 3.65 -16.54
N PRO A 272 -2.99 3.12 -16.10
CA PRO A 272 -2.27 2.12 -16.90
C PRO A 272 -2.96 0.77 -17.00
N VAL A 273 -4.27 0.67 -16.71
CA VAL A 273 -5.07 -0.57 -16.50
C VAL A 273 -4.91 -1.64 -17.61
N LYS A 274 -4.63 -1.28 -18.85
CA LYS A 274 -4.32 -2.27 -19.89
C LYS A 274 -3.05 -3.08 -19.65
N LYS A 275 -2.16 -2.59 -18.81
CA LYS A 275 -0.89 -3.23 -18.44
C LYS A 275 -0.94 -3.94 -17.09
N PHE A 276 -2.02 -3.77 -16.29
CA PHE A 276 -2.14 -4.38 -14.95
C PHE A 276 -2.25 -5.92 -14.96
N MET A 277 -2.54 -6.53 -16.10
CA MET A 277 -2.57 -8.00 -16.19
C MET A 277 -1.18 -8.65 -16.05
N ASP A 278 -0.09 -7.85 -16.15
CA ASP A 278 1.30 -8.31 -16.06
C ASP A 278 2.10 -7.58 -14.96
N ILE A 279 1.45 -7.25 -13.82
CA ILE A 279 2.16 -6.61 -12.71
C ILE A 279 3.19 -7.57 -12.12
N LYS A 280 4.44 -7.10 -12.07
CA LYS A 280 5.52 -7.80 -11.39
C LYS A 280 5.68 -7.23 -9.98
N PHE A 281 5.54 -8.10 -8.99
CA PHE A 281 5.80 -7.75 -7.61
C PHE A 281 7.23 -8.14 -7.22
N THR A 282 7.95 -7.19 -6.64
CA THR A 282 9.25 -7.43 -5.99
C THR A 282 9.12 -7.05 -4.52
N THR A 283 9.50 -7.97 -3.63
CA THR A 283 9.40 -7.76 -2.19
C THR A 283 10.76 -7.57 -1.56
N PHE A 284 10.88 -6.52 -0.79
CA PHE A 284 12.04 -6.23 0.05
C PHE A 284 11.65 -6.40 1.51
N ARG A 285 12.55 -6.95 2.30
CA ARG A 285 12.35 -7.14 3.74
C ARG A 285 13.59 -6.65 4.46
N LEU A 286 13.38 -5.92 5.55
CA LEU A 286 14.46 -5.67 6.49
C LEU A 286 14.74 -6.97 7.25
N THR A 287 16.00 -7.27 7.42
CA THR A 287 16.54 -8.46 8.09
C THR A 287 17.26 -8.05 9.36
N PRO A 288 17.70 -9.00 10.22
CA PRO A 288 18.55 -8.67 11.37
C PRO A 288 19.85 -7.92 11.02
N ASP A 289 20.33 -7.99 9.76
CA ASP A 289 21.48 -7.22 9.28
C ASP A 289 21.12 -5.74 9.04
N ASP A 290 19.87 -5.46 8.72
CA ASP A 290 19.35 -4.11 8.50
C ASP A 290 18.83 -3.46 9.79
N ALA A 291 18.35 -4.27 10.74
CA ALA A 291 17.76 -3.81 11.99
C ALA A 291 18.11 -4.77 13.13
N VAL A 292 19.07 -4.39 13.94
CA VAL A 292 19.66 -5.25 14.97
C VAL A 292 18.74 -5.29 16.21
N PRO A 293 18.33 -6.47 16.65
CA PRO A 293 17.56 -6.61 17.90
C PRO A 293 18.35 -6.11 19.11
N GLY A 294 17.69 -5.36 19.98
CA GLY A 294 18.28 -4.83 21.20
C GLY A 294 17.21 -4.40 22.22
N ALA A 295 17.65 -3.71 23.24
CA ALA A 295 16.77 -3.17 24.26
C ALA A 295 17.14 -1.73 24.63
N THR A 296 16.15 -0.91 24.95
CA THR A 296 16.36 0.43 25.50
C THR A 296 16.92 0.36 26.92
N LEU A 297 17.38 1.48 27.47
CA LEU A 297 17.81 1.59 28.88
C LEU A 297 16.70 1.18 29.85
N GLY A 298 15.42 1.32 29.46
CA GLY A 298 14.26 0.88 30.24
C GLY A 298 13.89 -0.60 30.03
N GLY A 299 14.69 -1.38 29.30
CA GLY A 299 14.48 -2.82 29.07
C GLY A 299 13.43 -3.14 27.99
N ALA A 300 12.90 -2.15 27.26
CA ALA A 300 11.95 -2.40 26.18
C ALA A 300 12.67 -2.95 24.95
N SER A 301 12.19 -4.06 24.37
CA SER A 301 12.73 -4.64 23.13
C SER A 301 12.51 -3.71 21.96
N VAL A 302 13.57 -3.45 21.18
CA VAL A 302 13.58 -2.58 20.00
C VAL A 302 14.48 -3.15 18.91
N LEU A 303 14.39 -2.57 17.70
CA LEU A 303 15.27 -2.86 16.57
C LEU A 303 16.07 -1.60 16.23
N TYR A 304 17.39 -1.65 16.41
CA TYR A 304 18.26 -0.53 16.05
C TYR A 304 18.56 -0.55 14.55
N PRO A 305 18.21 0.51 13.80
CA PRO A 305 18.39 0.54 12.35
C PRO A 305 19.86 0.64 11.95
N ASN A 306 20.25 -0.18 10.98
CA ASN A 306 21.50 -0.02 10.22
C ASN A 306 21.18 0.87 9.01
N TYR A 307 21.24 2.18 9.17
CA TYR A 307 20.85 3.14 8.13
C TYR A 307 21.56 2.93 6.78
N PRO A 308 22.88 2.67 6.70
CA PRO A 308 23.53 2.36 5.42
C PRO A 308 22.90 1.16 4.71
N ALA A 309 22.64 0.06 5.42
CA ALA A 309 22.04 -1.15 4.83
C ALA A 309 20.58 -0.90 4.39
N ILE A 310 19.80 -0.18 5.20
CA ILE A 310 18.41 0.20 4.85
C ILE A 310 18.41 1.10 3.61
N ARG A 311 19.29 2.08 3.51
CA ARG A 311 19.40 2.97 2.34
C ARG A 311 19.74 2.20 1.07
N GLU A 312 20.64 1.24 1.13
CA GLU A 312 20.97 0.41 -0.04
C GLU A 312 19.75 -0.38 -0.53
N LYS A 313 18.93 -0.93 0.38
CA LYS A 313 17.66 -1.56 0.02
C LYS A 313 16.65 -0.56 -0.54
N LEU A 314 16.59 0.64 -0.01
CA LEU A 314 15.70 1.70 -0.50
C LEU A 314 16.11 2.18 -1.89
N LYS A 315 17.41 2.25 -2.22
CA LYS A 315 17.85 2.52 -3.59
C LYS A 315 17.29 1.47 -4.55
N GLN A 316 17.45 0.18 -4.24
CA GLN A 316 16.89 -0.89 -5.04
C GLN A 316 15.35 -0.81 -5.11
N PHE A 317 14.67 -0.52 -4.00
CA PHE A 317 13.23 -0.33 -3.94
C PHE A 317 12.75 0.83 -4.85
N TYR A 318 13.49 1.93 -4.89
CA TYR A 318 13.18 3.10 -5.71
C TYR A 318 13.77 3.07 -7.12
N TRP A 319 14.35 1.95 -7.56
CA TRP A 319 15.07 1.82 -8.84
C TRP A 319 16.20 2.84 -9.01
N ILE A 320 16.84 3.26 -7.94
CA ILE A 320 18.00 4.15 -7.95
C ILE A 320 19.25 3.31 -8.22
N PRO A 321 20.08 3.65 -9.23
CA PRO A 321 21.29 2.91 -9.59
C PRO A 321 22.40 2.98 -8.53
#